data_f972915424e944d2a408049f25e053f3
#
_entry.id   f972915424e944d2a408049f25e053f3
#
_cell.length_a   1.000
_cell.length_b   1.000
_cell.length_c   1.000
_cell.angle_alpha   90.00
_cell.angle_beta   90.00
_cell.angle_gamma   90.00
#
_symmetry.space_group_name_H-M   'P 1'
#
loop_
_entity.id
_entity.type
_entity.pdbx_description
1 polymer ?
#
loop_
_entity_poly.entity_id
_entity_poly.type
_entity_poly.pdbx_seq_one_letter_code
_entity_poly.pdbx_strand_id
1 'polypeptide(L)'
;MKTLIQTITLTLIISTVVTFGQTADSMKIITDYSLGTEYHKNKDFESAMPYFWSVVEANPVKFSKWIYYKMEESLWAIHDSSTTSQEMVKEVQDTILYFYDLAIKYRPEDRGYFQARKAYVSEIWLHLPASITIPDYEQAIQWQPDLSSFYYNRLGQLYINNDDGTNDFKQKAIDIYTLLSEREPDNPVWGSIVTELFGSIDEILAFQKEAWQKDPENIKKAKALAATAIQASEWNEAIAPLEFLISKEPDNVGFLTQLGNAYTKLDNTKKSEEVFSKLIKLEPENKDHYFYYGKALMDAGKYSQARTQFLKASELGNNWALPIFYEGFLYEQSANSCSDFDRKLVYLLAQQTYRKALNMDPNLNEAKDRINALSGVVPTKEDLFFRNIKSGTSIPITCVGWIGRSVTVQ
;
A
#
# COMPACT_ATOMS: atom_id res chain seq x y z
N MET A 1 44.73 67.30 40.05
CA MET A 1 43.84 66.46 40.92
C MET A 1 42.34 66.77 40.78
N LYS A 2 41.95 68.07 40.63
CA LYS A 2 40.48 68.34 40.46
C LYS A 2 39.88 67.89 39.12
N THR A 3 40.59 67.83 38.03
CA THR A 3 40.12 67.38 36.72
C THR A 3 39.98 65.85 36.64
N LEU A 4 40.80 65.11 37.36
CA LEU A 4 40.71 63.64 37.36
C LEU A 4 39.49 63.10 38.15
N ILE A 5 39.11 63.82 39.24
CA ILE A 5 37.94 63.46 40.08
C ILE A 5 36.62 63.75 39.33
N GLN A 6 36.56 64.83 38.51
CA GLN A 6 35.37 65.13 37.72
C GLN A 6 35.16 64.14 36.59
N THR A 7 36.20 63.58 35.96
CA THR A 7 36.09 62.61 34.88
C THR A 7 35.67 61.20 35.41
N ILE A 8 36.19 60.88 36.61
CA ILE A 8 35.81 59.59 37.24
C ILE A 8 34.36 59.65 37.73
N THR A 9 33.90 60.78 38.26
CA THR A 9 32.48 60.89 38.75
C THR A 9 31.47 60.89 37.59
N LEU A 10 31.83 61.49 36.45
CA LEU A 10 30.97 61.50 35.27
C LEU A 10 30.87 60.10 34.60
N THR A 11 31.99 59.36 34.53
CA THR A 11 32.02 58.04 33.99
C THR A 11 31.26 57.04 34.89
N LEU A 12 31.29 57.19 36.21
CA LEU A 12 30.55 56.35 37.14
C LEU A 12 29.04 56.62 37.09
N ILE A 13 28.62 57.89 36.90
CA ILE A 13 27.19 58.23 36.77
C ILE A 13 26.62 57.72 35.45
N ILE A 14 27.36 57.79 34.34
CA ILE A 14 26.93 57.25 33.05
C ILE A 14 26.85 55.73 33.09
N SER A 15 27.79 55.03 33.74
CA SER A 15 27.75 53.57 33.86
C SER A 15 26.61 53.09 34.78
N THR A 16 26.26 53.83 35.84
CA THR A 16 25.13 53.50 36.71
C THR A 16 23.77 53.74 36.07
N VAL A 17 23.61 54.82 35.28
CA VAL A 17 22.35 55.08 34.56
C VAL A 17 22.10 54.01 33.49
N VAL A 18 23.11 53.60 32.73
CA VAL A 18 22.98 52.53 31.72
C VAL A 18 22.69 51.17 32.40
N THR A 19 23.31 50.86 33.53
CA THR A 19 23.02 49.61 34.27
C THR A 19 21.63 49.64 34.92
N PHE A 20 21.15 50.76 35.41
CA PHE A 20 19.77 50.86 35.96
C PHE A 20 18.69 50.73 34.86
N GLY A 21 18.90 51.29 33.66
CA GLY A 21 18.00 51.12 32.54
C GLY A 21 17.95 49.66 32.09
N GLN A 22 19.06 48.99 31.89
CA GLN A 22 19.12 47.55 31.50
C GLN A 22 18.52 46.62 32.57
N THR A 23 18.66 46.95 33.86
CA THR A 23 18.02 46.16 34.93
C THR A 23 16.49 46.34 34.99
N ALA A 24 16.01 47.58 34.77
CA ALA A 24 14.58 47.88 34.73
C ALA A 24 13.88 47.18 33.55
N ASP A 25 14.44 47.24 32.36
CA ASP A 25 13.91 46.54 31.18
C ASP A 25 13.95 45.03 31.36
N SER A 26 15.03 44.51 31.96
CA SER A 26 15.11 43.08 32.27
C SER A 26 14.06 42.60 33.28
N MET A 27 13.78 43.42 34.31
CA MET A 27 12.73 43.10 35.31
C MET A 27 11.35 43.15 34.68
N LYS A 28 11.06 44.13 33.81
CA LYS A 28 9.78 44.22 33.10
C LYS A 28 9.53 42.96 32.26
N ILE A 29 10.50 42.51 31.45
CA ILE A 29 10.38 41.29 30.63
C ILE A 29 10.08 40.05 31.50
N ILE A 30 10.74 39.89 32.66
CA ILE A 30 10.50 38.79 33.58
C ILE A 30 9.10 38.86 34.15
N THR A 31 8.65 40.03 34.55
CA THR A 31 7.30 40.26 35.13
C THR A 31 6.23 39.95 34.08
N ASP A 32 6.38 40.51 32.86
CA ASP A 32 5.42 40.25 31.76
C ASP A 32 5.38 38.76 31.41
N TYR A 33 6.51 38.07 31.33
CA TYR A 33 6.55 36.64 31.09
C TYR A 33 5.81 35.84 32.20
N SER A 34 5.98 36.23 33.47
CA SER A 34 5.35 35.58 34.60
C SER A 34 3.84 35.79 34.58
N LEU A 35 3.38 37.04 34.36
CA LEU A 35 1.96 37.37 34.25
C LEU A 35 1.30 36.65 33.06
N GLY A 36 1.88 36.70 31.88
CA GLY A 36 1.38 35.99 30.72
C GLY A 36 1.32 34.48 30.94
N THR A 37 2.31 33.89 31.64
CA THR A 37 2.29 32.48 32.01
C THR A 37 1.20 32.14 33.02
N GLU A 38 0.90 33.02 33.98
CA GLU A 38 -0.18 32.82 34.95
C GLU A 38 -1.56 32.85 34.29
N TYR A 39 -1.82 33.85 33.42
CA TYR A 39 -3.04 33.88 32.61
C TYR A 39 -3.19 32.65 31.73
N HIS A 40 -2.11 32.26 31.05
CA HIS A 40 -2.08 31.06 30.20
C HIS A 40 -2.42 29.77 30.99
N LYS A 41 -1.84 29.60 32.20
CA LYS A 41 -2.17 28.46 33.06
C LYS A 41 -3.66 28.40 33.44
N ASN A 42 -4.26 29.57 33.66
CA ASN A 42 -5.66 29.70 33.96
C ASN A 42 -6.58 29.61 32.72
N LYS A 43 -5.98 29.35 31.54
CA LYS A 43 -6.66 29.33 30.25
C LYS A 43 -7.33 30.66 29.87
N ASP A 44 -6.90 31.75 30.47
CA ASP A 44 -7.25 33.11 30.05
C ASP A 44 -6.27 33.58 28.97
N PHE A 45 -6.45 33.03 27.78
CA PHE A 45 -5.53 33.23 26.67
C PHE A 45 -5.57 34.64 26.14
N GLU A 46 -6.74 35.29 26.13
CA GLU A 46 -6.87 36.69 25.69
C GLU A 46 -6.06 37.63 26.57
N SER A 47 -6.15 37.47 27.91
CA SER A 47 -5.36 38.25 28.86
C SER A 47 -3.86 37.92 28.83
N ALA A 48 -3.46 36.72 28.41
CA ALA A 48 -2.07 36.30 28.34
C ALA A 48 -1.31 36.97 27.16
N MET A 49 -1.97 37.16 26.02
CA MET A 49 -1.32 37.58 24.77
C MET A 49 -0.62 38.94 24.82
N PRO A 50 -1.20 40.04 25.40
CA PRO A 50 -0.50 41.30 25.48
C PRO A 50 0.84 41.24 26.23
N TYR A 51 0.90 40.41 27.28
CA TYR A 51 2.13 40.19 28.05
C TYR A 51 3.18 39.42 27.23
N PHE A 52 2.77 38.38 26.55
CA PHE A 52 3.68 37.62 25.70
C PHE A 52 4.22 38.44 24.53
N TRP A 53 3.39 39.26 23.88
CA TRP A 53 3.84 40.19 22.86
C TRP A 53 4.85 41.19 23.41
N SER A 54 4.59 41.79 24.59
CA SER A 54 5.55 42.71 25.25
C SER A 54 6.92 42.06 25.47
N VAL A 55 6.95 40.76 25.82
CA VAL A 55 8.20 40.03 26.01
C VAL A 55 8.92 39.80 24.70
N VAL A 56 8.23 39.35 23.66
CA VAL A 56 8.81 38.98 22.36
C VAL A 56 9.32 40.23 21.62
N GLU A 57 8.59 41.34 21.71
CA GLU A 57 9.02 42.64 21.14
C GLU A 57 10.27 43.17 21.82
N ALA A 58 10.32 43.06 23.15
CA ALA A 58 11.48 43.54 23.92
C ALA A 58 12.72 42.64 23.80
N ASN A 59 12.50 41.33 23.82
CA ASN A 59 13.62 40.35 23.70
C ASN A 59 13.10 38.97 23.18
N PRO A 60 13.09 38.76 21.87
CA PRO A 60 12.51 37.54 21.27
C PRO A 60 13.28 36.25 21.59
N VAL A 61 14.47 36.33 22.15
CA VAL A 61 15.32 35.16 22.45
C VAL A 61 15.20 34.72 23.91
N LYS A 62 14.90 35.65 24.84
CA LYS A 62 15.05 35.39 26.30
C LYS A 62 14.26 34.20 26.81
N PHE A 63 13.04 33.98 26.38
CA PHE A 63 12.21 32.86 26.79
C PHE A 63 11.78 32.00 25.59
N SER A 64 12.56 32.06 24.49
CA SER A 64 12.20 31.45 23.20
C SER A 64 11.82 29.97 23.31
N LYS A 65 12.46 29.20 24.22
CA LYS A 65 12.17 27.77 24.44
C LYS A 65 10.71 27.48 24.82
N TRP A 66 10.02 28.47 25.45
CA TRP A 66 8.68 28.21 26.00
C TRP A 66 7.64 29.21 25.50
N ILE A 67 8.02 30.47 25.26
CA ILE A 67 7.08 31.54 25.00
C ILE A 67 6.34 31.34 23.67
N TYR A 68 7.03 30.91 22.61
CA TYR A 68 6.42 30.72 21.31
C TYR A 68 5.37 29.59 21.32
N TYR A 69 5.60 28.52 22.05
CA TYR A 69 4.59 27.46 22.22
C TYR A 69 3.36 27.93 23.00
N LYS A 70 3.57 28.72 24.07
CA LYS A 70 2.46 29.29 24.83
C LYS A 70 1.66 30.30 24.01
N MET A 71 2.33 31.13 23.24
CA MET A 71 1.67 32.06 22.31
C MET A 71 0.89 31.30 21.24
N GLU A 72 1.47 30.27 20.64
CA GLU A 72 0.78 29.44 19.69
C GLU A 72 -0.49 28.82 20.28
N GLU A 73 -0.38 28.16 21.43
CA GLU A 73 -1.54 27.57 22.13
C GLU A 73 -2.60 28.61 22.39
N SER A 74 -2.22 29.81 22.86
CA SER A 74 -3.15 30.90 23.11
C SER A 74 -3.84 31.38 21.83
N LEU A 75 -3.10 31.67 20.77
CA LEU A 75 -3.64 32.12 19.49
C LEU A 75 -4.62 31.11 18.87
N TRP A 76 -4.28 29.82 18.96
CA TRP A 76 -5.17 28.77 18.48
C TRP A 76 -6.44 28.65 19.32
N ALA A 77 -6.31 28.69 20.65
CA ALA A 77 -7.45 28.63 21.55
C ALA A 77 -8.41 29.83 21.35
N ILE A 78 -7.86 31.03 21.13
CA ILE A 78 -8.65 32.24 20.82
C ILE A 78 -9.37 32.06 19.47
N HIS A 79 -8.66 31.63 18.42
CA HIS A 79 -9.24 31.47 17.08
C HIS A 79 -10.36 30.42 17.07
N ASP A 80 -10.14 29.24 17.69
CA ASP A 80 -11.03 28.09 17.58
C ASP A 80 -12.17 28.10 18.63
N SER A 81 -12.17 29.08 19.57
CA SER A 81 -13.21 29.20 20.60
C SER A 81 -14.53 29.75 20.02
N SER A 82 -15.62 29.04 20.29
CA SER A 82 -16.97 29.47 19.92
C SER A 82 -17.45 30.70 20.70
N THR A 83 -16.76 31.08 21.77
CA THR A 83 -17.11 32.22 22.63
C THR A 83 -16.31 33.47 22.31
N THR A 84 -15.24 33.37 21.50
CA THR A 84 -14.42 34.51 21.08
C THR A 84 -15.15 35.37 20.06
N SER A 85 -15.02 36.69 20.18
CA SER A 85 -15.63 37.63 19.25
C SER A 85 -15.02 37.52 17.85
N GLN A 86 -15.81 37.82 16.81
CA GLN A 86 -15.33 37.82 15.44
C GLN A 86 -14.18 38.85 15.21
N GLU A 87 -14.17 39.93 15.95
CA GLU A 87 -13.12 40.94 15.93
C GLU A 87 -11.80 40.35 16.43
N MET A 88 -11.82 39.64 17.56
CA MET A 88 -10.63 38.99 18.11
C MET A 88 -10.12 37.85 17.21
N VAL A 89 -11.01 37.05 16.63
CA VAL A 89 -10.62 36.01 15.65
C VAL A 89 -9.90 36.66 14.48
N LYS A 90 -10.40 37.79 13.97
CA LYS A 90 -9.76 38.51 12.87
C LYS A 90 -8.40 39.07 13.28
N GLU A 91 -8.27 39.61 14.48
CA GLU A 91 -6.97 40.10 15.00
C GLU A 91 -5.93 38.97 15.04
N VAL A 92 -6.33 37.76 15.49
CA VAL A 92 -5.48 36.58 15.44
C VAL A 92 -5.07 36.27 13.99
N GLN A 93 -6.02 36.24 13.05
CA GLN A 93 -5.73 35.97 11.64
C GLN A 93 -4.79 37.01 11.02
N ASP A 94 -4.94 38.27 11.37
CA ASP A 94 -4.09 39.38 10.86
C ASP A 94 -2.64 39.31 11.40
N THR A 95 -2.41 38.67 12.55
CA THR A 95 -1.10 38.62 13.22
C THR A 95 -0.42 37.27 13.19
N ILE A 96 -1.15 36.18 12.87
CA ILE A 96 -0.65 34.78 13.03
C ILE A 96 0.57 34.49 12.15
N LEU A 97 0.63 34.99 10.93
CA LEU A 97 1.76 34.76 10.06
C LEU A 97 3.03 35.45 10.58
N TYR A 98 2.89 36.69 11.09
CA TYR A 98 4.00 37.40 11.72
C TYR A 98 4.51 36.66 12.96
N PHE A 99 3.59 36.12 13.78
CA PHE A 99 3.96 35.28 14.91
C PHE A 99 4.82 34.08 14.46
N TYR A 100 4.39 33.33 13.42
CA TYR A 100 5.15 32.18 12.94
C TYR A 100 6.50 32.59 12.35
N ASP A 101 6.60 33.72 11.66
CA ASP A 101 7.88 34.25 11.18
C ASP A 101 8.88 34.53 12.31
N LEU A 102 8.39 35.06 13.42
CA LEU A 102 9.21 35.24 14.63
C LEU A 102 9.60 33.91 15.24
N ALA A 103 8.68 32.96 15.38
CA ALA A 103 8.93 31.64 15.94
C ALA A 103 9.99 30.89 15.11
N ILE A 104 9.85 30.86 13.78
CA ILE A 104 10.81 30.25 12.85
C ILE A 104 12.20 30.88 13.00
N LYS A 105 12.24 32.19 13.08
CA LYS A 105 13.51 32.97 13.20
C LYS A 105 14.22 32.73 14.52
N TYR A 106 13.50 32.71 15.62
CA TYR A 106 14.06 32.67 16.97
C TYR A 106 14.04 31.32 17.65
N ARG A 107 13.46 30.31 16.97
CA ARG A 107 13.47 28.90 17.35
C ARG A 107 13.94 28.02 16.19
N PRO A 108 15.19 28.18 15.74
CA PRO A 108 15.69 27.48 14.56
C PRO A 108 15.68 25.95 14.70
N GLU A 109 15.73 25.40 15.93
CA GLU A 109 15.63 23.99 16.23
C GLU A 109 14.23 23.41 15.96
N ASP A 110 13.18 24.23 16.06
CA ASP A 110 11.78 23.86 15.85
C ASP A 110 11.20 24.47 14.57
N ARG A 111 12.07 25.01 13.71
CA ARG A 111 11.64 25.77 12.52
C ARG A 111 10.73 24.96 11.58
N GLY A 112 10.97 23.64 11.44
CA GLY A 112 10.14 22.77 10.60
C GLY A 112 8.73 22.64 11.16
N TYR A 113 8.60 22.48 12.48
CA TYR A 113 7.31 22.45 13.15
C TYR A 113 6.53 23.77 12.94
N PHE A 114 7.15 24.92 13.25
CA PHE A 114 6.47 26.22 13.09
C PHE A 114 6.15 26.54 11.63
N GLN A 115 6.99 26.13 10.69
CA GLN A 115 6.71 26.30 9.26
C GLN A 115 5.51 25.46 8.82
N ALA A 116 5.39 24.19 9.32
CA ALA A 116 4.23 23.34 9.02
C ALA A 116 2.93 23.92 9.59
N ARG A 117 3.00 24.49 10.78
CA ARG A 117 1.88 25.17 11.42
C ARG A 117 1.50 26.46 10.67
N LYS A 118 2.50 27.23 10.22
CA LYS A 118 2.30 28.39 9.35
C LYS A 118 1.60 27.99 8.05
N ALA A 119 2.08 26.95 7.37
CA ALA A 119 1.46 26.44 6.15
C ALA A 119 -0.02 26.05 6.39
N TYR A 120 -0.31 25.39 7.51
CA TYR A 120 -1.67 25.00 7.87
C TYR A 120 -2.60 26.20 8.09
N VAL A 121 -2.20 27.19 8.85
CA VAL A 121 -3.04 28.38 9.06
C VAL A 121 -3.19 29.20 7.77
N SER A 122 -2.16 29.29 6.96
CA SER A 122 -2.22 29.91 5.63
C SER A 122 -3.28 29.23 4.75
N GLU A 123 -3.34 27.90 4.78
CA GLU A 123 -4.31 27.13 3.99
C GLU A 123 -5.72 27.19 4.58
N ILE A 124 -5.88 26.90 5.87
CA ILE A 124 -7.19 26.61 6.47
C ILE A 124 -7.85 27.86 7.06
N TRP A 125 -7.08 28.75 7.71
CA TRP A 125 -7.66 29.95 8.32
C TRP A 125 -7.75 31.11 7.34
N LEU A 126 -6.67 31.30 6.56
CA LEU A 126 -6.54 32.45 5.68
C LEU A 126 -6.92 32.15 4.23
N HIS A 127 -7.16 30.89 3.89
CA HIS A 127 -7.51 30.44 2.54
C HIS A 127 -6.58 30.96 1.45
N LEU A 128 -5.27 31.03 1.75
CA LEU A 128 -4.27 31.46 0.79
C LEU A 128 -4.14 30.45 -0.37
N PRO A 129 -3.81 30.90 -1.57
CA PRO A 129 -3.73 30.03 -2.74
C PRO A 129 -2.61 28.98 -2.62
N ALA A 130 -2.77 27.89 -3.33
CA ALA A 130 -1.83 26.77 -3.37
C ALA A 130 -0.40 27.20 -3.75
N SER A 131 -0.26 28.25 -4.57
CA SER A 131 1.05 28.83 -4.94
C SER A 131 1.86 29.38 -3.75
N ILE A 132 1.21 29.63 -2.61
CA ILE A 132 1.83 30.04 -1.35
C ILE A 132 1.92 28.84 -0.40
N THR A 133 0.85 28.08 -0.24
CA THR A 133 0.76 27.03 0.79
C THR A 133 1.58 25.79 0.44
N ILE A 134 1.69 25.41 -0.83
CA ILE A 134 2.53 24.29 -1.26
C ILE A 134 4.00 24.53 -0.90
N PRO A 135 4.65 25.64 -1.31
CA PRO A 135 6.04 25.93 -0.92
C PRO A 135 6.27 25.96 0.59
N ASP A 136 5.30 26.45 1.35
CA ASP A 136 5.39 26.48 2.82
C ASP A 136 5.41 25.07 3.43
N TYR A 137 4.57 24.13 2.96
CA TYR A 137 4.61 22.73 3.39
C TYR A 137 5.88 22.02 2.90
N GLU A 138 6.29 22.22 1.66
CA GLU A 138 7.55 21.66 1.12
C GLU A 138 8.74 22.07 1.98
N GLN A 139 8.81 23.35 2.35
CA GLN A 139 9.88 23.88 3.19
C GLN A 139 9.86 23.29 4.61
N ALA A 140 8.66 23.11 5.19
CA ALA A 140 8.50 22.50 6.50
C ALA A 140 9.05 21.07 6.52
N ILE A 141 8.66 20.28 5.52
CA ILE A 141 9.09 18.88 5.36
C ILE A 141 10.59 18.79 5.09
N GLN A 142 11.15 19.70 4.29
CA GLN A 142 12.58 19.78 4.04
C GLN A 142 13.37 20.05 5.34
N TRP A 143 12.88 20.94 6.19
CA TRP A 143 13.53 21.27 7.45
C TRP A 143 13.36 20.20 8.53
N GLN A 144 12.25 19.51 8.51
CA GLN A 144 11.90 18.46 9.49
C GLN A 144 11.21 17.28 8.81
N PRO A 145 11.99 16.31 8.28
CA PRO A 145 11.42 15.17 7.57
C PRO A 145 10.59 14.20 8.43
N ASP A 146 10.70 14.26 9.76
CA ASP A 146 9.94 13.45 10.72
C ASP A 146 8.64 14.09 11.19
N LEU A 147 8.17 15.14 10.50
CA LEU A 147 6.85 15.72 10.75
C LEU A 147 5.73 14.67 10.67
N SER A 148 4.65 14.92 11.41
CA SER A 148 3.45 14.09 11.39
C SER A 148 2.94 13.84 9.98
N SER A 149 2.44 12.62 9.71
CA SER A 149 1.76 12.24 8.47
C SER A 149 0.61 13.18 8.09
N PHE A 150 0.04 13.87 9.08
CA PHE A 150 -0.98 14.90 8.84
C PHE A 150 -0.51 15.98 7.86
N TYR A 151 0.69 16.55 8.04
CA TYR A 151 1.20 17.61 7.17
C TYR A 151 1.59 17.09 5.76
N TYR A 152 2.11 15.88 5.70
CA TYR A 152 2.36 15.19 4.43
C TYR A 152 1.06 14.97 3.66
N ASN A 153 0.00 14.50 4.35
CA ASN A 153 -1.31 14.32 3.72
C ASN A 153 -1.89 15.67 3.24
N ARG A 154 -1.75 16.77 4.00
CA ARG A 154 -2.19 18.10 3.54
C ARG A 154 -1.49 18.49 2.24
N LEU A 155 -0.17 18.35 2.19
CA LEU A 155 0.60 18.64 0.97
C LEU A 155 0.19 17.72 -0.19
N GLY A 156 0.02 16.42 0.06
CA GLY A 156 -0.44 15.47 -0.95
C GLY A 156 -1.80 15.84 -1.54
N GLN A 157 -2.76 16.24 -0.70
CA GLN A 157 -4.07 16.73 -1.15
C GLN A 157 -3.97 18.03 -1.96
N LEU A 158 -3.08 18.95 -1.56
CA LEU A 158 -2.85 20.17 -2.33
C LEU A 158 -2.28 19.87 -3.72
N TYR A 159 -1.36 18.91 -3.84
CA TYR A 159 -0.87 18.47 -5.15
C TYR A 159 -1.99 17.87 -6.00
N ILE A 160 -2.79 16.95 -5.45
CA ILE A 160 -3.91 16.33 -6.18
C ILE A 160 -4.90 17.39 -6.69
N ASN A 161 -5.27 18.34 -5.81
CA ASN A 161 -6.28 19.35 -6.13
C ASN A 161 -5.80 20.43 -7.11
N ASN A 162 -4.48 20.56 -7.31
CA ASN A 162 -3.87 21.56 -8.19
C ASN A 162 -3.09 20.94 -9.36
N ASP A 163 -3.22 19.64 -9.57
CA ASP A 163 -2.69 18.97 -10.76
C ASP A 163 -3.52 19.40 -11.98
N ASP A 164 -2.84 19.97 -12.96
CA ASP A 164 -3.43 20.43 -14.24
C ASP A 164 -2.98 19.58 -15.44
N GLY A 165 -2.27 18.48 -15.17
CA GLY A 165 -1.71 17.56 -16.16
C GLY A 165 -0.48 18.09 -16.90
N THR A 166 -0.01 19.31 -16.57
CA THR A 166 1.21 19.92 -17.17
C THR A 166 2.32 20.12 -16.16
N ASN A 167 1.99 20.14 -14.87
CA ASN A 167 2.94 20.23 -13.76
C ASN A 167 3.36 18.82 -13.26
N ASP A 168 4.24 18.77 -12.26
CA ASP A 168 4.74 17.54 -11.65
C ASP A 168 3.94 17.11 -10.40
N PHE A 169 2.77 17.68 -10.18
CA PHE A 169 2.03 17.49 -8.93
C PHE A 169 1.49 16.09 -8.78
N LYS A 170 1.03 15.44 -9.85
CA LYS A 170 0.64 14.02 -9.81
C LYS A 170 1.77 13.14 -9.29
N GLN A 171 2.99 13.33 -9.81
CA GLN A 171 4.16 12.56 -9.37
C GLN A 171 4.51 12.86 -7.92
N LYS A 172 4.52 14.12 -7.52
CA LYS A 172 4.77 14.52 -6.12
C LYS A 172 3.73 13.95 -5.15
N ALA A 173 2.45 13.90 -5.55
CA ALA A 173 1.41 13.27 -4.75
C ALA A 173 1.67 11.77 -4.58
N ILE A 174 2.01 11.06 -5.66
CA ILE A 174 2.37 9.63 -5.63
C ILE A 174 3.55 9.40 -4.68
N ASP A 175 4.60 10.22 -4.75
CA ASP A 175 5.79 10.12 -3.90
C ASP A 175 5.43 10.30 -2.41
N ILE A 176 4.59 11.30 -2.09
CA ILE A 176 4.09 11.56 -0.73
C ILE A 176 3.30 10.37 -0.19
N TYR A 177 2.31 9.88 -0.93
CA TYR A 177 1.46 8.79 -0.45
C TYR A 177 2.16 7.44 -0.43
N THR A 178 3.15 7.22 -1.30
CA THR A 178 4.06 6.07 -1.23
C THR A 178 4.88 6.13 0.07
N LEU A 179 5.46 7.28 0.39
CA LEU A 179 6.19 7.49 1.65
C LEU A 179 5.28 7.24 2.87
N LEU A 180 4.04 7.75 2.85
CA LEU A 180 3.07 7.55 3.94
C LEU A 180 2.70 6.07 4.10
N SER A 181 2.51 5.33 3.01
CA SER A 181 2.24 3.90 3.07
C SER A 181 3.41 3.08 3.60
N GLU A 182 4.65 3.54 3.39
CA GLU A 182 5.84 2.92 3.99
C GLU A 182 5.97 3.22 5.49
N ARG A 183 5.60 4.42 5.93
CA ARG A 183 5.63 4.83 7.34
C ARG A 183 4.54 4.19 8.18
N GLU A 184 3.35 4.05 7.60
CA GLU A 184 2.14 3.56 8.26
C GLU A 184 1.57 2.37 7.47
N PRO A 185 2.26 1.21 7.45
CA PRO A 185 1.88 0.06 6.61
C PRO A 185 0.52 -0.55 6.99
N ASP A 186 0.05 -0.32 8.20
CA ASP A 186 -1.25 -0.79 8.68
C ASP A 186 -2.40 0.15 8.29
N ASN A 187 -2.11 1.30 7.68
CA ASN A 187 -3.11 2.25 7.20
C ASN A 187 -3.36 2.06 5.70
N PRO A 188 -4.45 1.40 5.28
CA PRO A 188 -4.71 1.10 3.88
C PRO A 188 -5.06 2.34 3.04
N VAL A 189 -5.38 3.47 3.67
CA VAL A 189 -5.83 4.69 2.96
C VAL A 189 -4.75 5.21 2.03
N TRP A 190 -3.49 5.20 2.48
CA TRP A 190 -2.39 5.74 1.68
C TRP A 190 -2.16 4.96 0.39
N GLY A 191 -2.18 3.62 0.47
CA GLY A 191 -2.06 2.75 -0.70
C GLY A 191 -3.23 2.89 -1.66
N SER A 192 -4.45 3.09 -1.16
CA SER A 192 -5.63 3.34 -1.99
C SER A 192 -5.50 4.63 -2.80
N ILE A 193 -5.03 5.73 -2.18
CA ILE A 193 -4.82 7.01 -2.87
C ILE A 193 -3.75 6.85 -3.97
N VAL A 194 -2.65 6.14 -3.69
CA VAL A 194 -1.63 5.85 -4.72
C VAL A 194 -2.27 5.13 -5.91
N THR A 195 -3.07 4.10 -5.64
CA THR A 195 -3.75 3.33 -6.70
C THR A 195 -4.72 4.20 -7.52
N GLU A 196 -5.46 5.10 -6.87
CA GLU A 196 -6.39 6.02 -7.54
C GLU A 196 -5.69 7.06 -8.43
N LEU A 197 -4.48 7.48 -8.06
CA LEU A 197 -3.68 8.42 -8.84
C LEU A 197 -3.15 7.83 -10.14
N PHE A 198 -3.01 6.49 -10.21
CA PHE A 198 -2.66 5.83 -11.46
C PHE A 198 -3.91 5.58 -12.32
N GLY A 199 -3.84 5.88 -13.61
CA GLY A 199 -4.94 5.65 -14.53
C GLY A 199 -5.11 4.18 -14.94
N SER A 200 -4.09 3.35 -14.75
CA SER A 200 -4.10 1.94 -15.11
C SER A 200 -3.13 1.11 -14.25
N ILE A 201 -3.35 -0.20 -14.22
CA ILE A 201 -2.45 -1.14 -13.56
C ILE A 201 -1.05 -1.14 -14.20
N ASP A 202 -0.95 -0.84 -15.49
CA ASP A 202 0.31 -0.78 -16.23
C ASP A 202 1.17 0.40 -15.76
N GLU A 203 0.54 1.55 -15.44
CA GLU A 203 1.24 2.70 -14.85
C GLU A 203 1.78 2.36 -13.46
N ILE A 204 0.98 1.67 -12.63
CA ILE A 204 1.41 1.19 -11.30
C ILE A 204 2.61 0.25 -11.45
N LEU A 205 2.52 -0.69 -12.38
CA LEU A 205 3.58 -1.66 -12.63
C LEU A 205 4.89 -0.98 -13.06
N ALA A 206 4.80 -0.02 -13.99
CA ALA A 206 5.96 0.75 -14.46
C ALA A 206 6.61 1.53 -13.30
N PHE A 207 5.82 2.21 -12.50
CA PHE A 207 6.29 2.94 -11.31
C PHE A 207 6.98 2.03 -10.30
N GLN A 208 6.36 0.90 -9.95
CA GLN A 208 6.92 -0.05 -8.98
C GLN A 208 8.21 -0.71 -9.50
N LYS A 209 8.26 -0.98 -10.80
CA LYS A 209 9.47 -1.51 -11.46
C LYS A 209 10.63 -0.52 -11.34
N GLU A 210 10.40 0.75 -11.64
CA GLU A 210 11.41 1.80 -11.49
C GLU A 210 11.83 1.97 -10.03
N ALA A 211 10.87 1.99 -9.10
CA ALA A 211 11.12 2.12 -7.67
C ALA A 211 11.97 0.98 -7.11
N TRP A 212 11.74 -0.28 -7.57
CA TRP A 212 12.55 -1.42 -7.17
C TRP A 212 13.92 -1.43 -7.85
N GLN A 213 14.03 -1.01 -9.12
CA GLN A 213 15.32 -0.89 -9.81
C GLN A 213 16.27 0.10 -9.12
N LYS A 214 15.73 1.19 -8.54
CA LYS A 214 16.50 2.17 -7.77
C LYS A 214 16.97 1.63 -6.40
N ASP A 215 16.26 0.63 -5.86
CA ASP A 215 16.55 0.05 -4.54
C ASP A 215 16.28 -1.47 -4.57
N PRO A 216 17.14 -2.26 -5.26
CA PRO A 216 16.88 -3.67 -5.58
C PRO A 216 16.95 -4.61 -4.35
N GLU A 217 17.48 -4.15 -3.23
CA GLU A 217 17.51 -4.91 -1.97
C GLU A 217 16.26 -4.70 -1.10
N ASN A 218 15.33 -3.87 -1.52
CA ASN A 218 14.14 -3.53 -0.75
C ASN A 218 13.04 -4.59 -0.90
N ILE A 219 12.84 -5.36 0.17
CA ILE A 219 11.86 -6.45 0.22
C ILE A 219 10.42 -5.93 -0.01
N LYS A 220 10.07 -4.75 0.54
CA LYS A 220 8.71 -4.20 0.38
C LYS A 220 8.43 -3.83 -1.08
N LYS A 221 9.37 -3.17 -1.75
CA LYS A 221 9.26 -2.81 -3.16
C LYS A 221 9.19 -4.05 -4.06
N ALA A 222 10.00 -5.08 -3.77
CA ALA A 222 9.92 -6.35 -4.49
C ALA A 222 8.56 -7.04 -4.32
N LYS A 223 8.00 -7.06 -3.09
CA LYS A 223 6.66 -7.61 -2.81
C LYS A 223 5.57 -6.86 -3.58
N ALA A 224 5.62 -5.53 -3.58
CA ALA A 224 4.66 -4.70 -4.31
C ALA A 224 4.72 -4.98 -5.82
N LEU A 225 5.92 -4.94 -6.41
CA LEU A 225 6.11 -5.23 -7.83
C LEU A 225 5.61 -6.63 -8.21
N ALA A 226 5.97 -7.66 -7.44
CA ALA A 226 5.54 -9.03 -7.71
C ALA A 226 4.00 -9.15 -7.68
N ALA A 227 3.35 -8.57 -6.68
CA ALA A 227 1.90 -8.61 -6.52
C ALA A 227 1.19 -7.90 -7.69
N THR A 228 1.62 -6.70 -8.05
CA THR A 228 1.03 -5.95 -9.18
C THR A 228 1.28 -6.63 -10.52
N ALA A 229 2.47 -7.18 -10.75
CA ALA A 229 2.78 -7.92 -11.97
C ALA A 229 1.88 -9.16 -12.12
N ILE A 230 1.62 -9.90 -11.03
CA ILE A 230 0.69 -11.04 -11.01
C ILE A 230 -0.74 -10.56 -11.30
N GLN A 231 -1.19 -9.48 -10.68
CA GLN A 231 -2.52 -8.91 -10.89
C GLN A 231 -2.72 -8.45 -12.33
N ALA A 232 -1.70 -7.84 -12.93
CA ALA A 232 -1.69 -7.41 -14.33
C ALA A 232 -1.54 -8.59 -15.32
N SER A 233 -1.29 -9.81 -14.83
CA SER A 233 -0.91 -10.97 -15.65
C SER A 233 0.41 -10.78 -16.43
N GLU A 234 1.25 -9.85 -16.00
CA GLU A 234 2.59 -9.58 -16.54
C GLU A 234 3.64 -10.51 -15.89
N TRP A 235 3.50 -11.80 -16.21
CA TRP A 235 4.24 -12.88 -15.56
C TRP A 235 5.77 -12.73 -15.66
N ASN A 236 6.27 -12.19 -16.77
CA ASN A 236 7.71 -11.90 -16.93
C ASN A 236 8.22 -10.92 -15.87
N GLU A 237 7.43 -9.89 -15.57
CA GLU A 237 7.78 -8.86 -14.59
C GLU A 237 7.73 -9.39 -13.15
N ALA A 238 6.94 -10.43 -12.90
CA ALA A 238 6.84 -11.06 -11.59
C ALA A 238 8.06 -11.94 -11.23
N ILE A 239 8.78 -12.47 -12.20
CA ILE A 239 9.86 -13.45 -11.98
C ILE A 239 10.99 -12.88 -11.12
N ALA A 240 11.60 -11.78 -11.56
CA ALA A 240 12.78 -11.24 -10.88
C ALA A 240 12.53 -10.84 -9.42
N PRO A 241 11.45 -10.11 -9.08
CA PRO A 241 11.16 -9.80 -7.68
C PRO A 241 10.80 -11.05 -6.86
N LEU A 242 10.13 -12.07 -7.42
CA LEU A 242 9.87 -13.32 -6.72
C LEU A 242 11.13 -14.14 -6.48
N GLU A 243 12.05 -14.25 -7.47
CA GLU A 243 13.35 -14.90 -7.29
C GLU A 243 14.17 -14.19 -6.19
N PHE A 244 14.16 -12.84 -6.16
CA PHE A 244 14.80 -12.06 -5.11
C PHE A 244 14.17 -12.37 -3.72
N LEU A 245 12.85 -12.35 -3.61
CA LEU A 245 12.15 -12.64 -2.34
C LEU A 245 12.47 -14.06 -1.84
N ILE A 246 12.52 -15.05 -2.73
CA ILE A 246 12.90 -16.43 -2.39
C ILE A 246 14.38 -16.50 -2.00
N SER A 247 15.26 -15.67 -2.54
CA SER A 247 16.66 -15.59 -2.11
C SER A 247 16.81 -15.16 -0.63
N LYS A 248 15.86 -14.33 -0.14
CA LYS A 248 15.80 -13.88 1.25
C LYS A 248 15.04 -14.87 2.17
N GLU A 249 13.98 -15.45 1.64
CA GLU A 249 13.12 -16.40 2.34
C GLU A 249 12.97 -17.70 1.51
N PRO A 250 13.97 -18.59 1.49
CA PRO A 250 14.02 -19.73 0.56
C PRO A 250 12.86 -20.71 0.66
N ASP A 251 12.25 -20.84 1.84
CA ASP A 251 11.19 -21.80 2.12
C ASP A 251 9.80 -21.13 2.30
N ASN A 252 9.68 -19.87 1.83
CA ASN A 252 8.40 -19.18 1.85
C ASN A 252 7.47 -19.79 0.80
N VAL A 253 6.49 -20.56 1.29
CA VAL A 253 5.51 -21.30 0.47
C VAL A 253 4.72 -20.37 -0.44
N GLY A 254 4.33 -19.18 0.04
CA GLY A 254 3.59 -18.20 -0.74
C GLY A 254 4.36 -17.71 -1.97
N PHE A 255 5.62 -17.30 -1.79
CA PHE A 255 6.47 -16.85 -2.90
C PHE A 255 6.80 -17.98 -3.87
N LEU A 256 7.08 -19.18 -3.36
CA LEU A 256 7.32 -20.35 -4.20
C LEU A 256 6.08 -20.69 -5.05
N THR A 257 4.89 -20.65 -4.47
CA THR A 257 3.64 -20.91 -5.20
C THR A 257 3.42 -19.88 -6.32
N GLN A 258 3.63 -18.59 -6.01
CA GLN A 258 3.51 -17.51 -7.01
C GLN A 258 4.54 -17.68 -8.14
N LEU A 259 5.79 -18.00 -7.82
CA LEU A 259 6.85 -18.22 -8.80
C LEU A 259 6.56 -19.45 -9.69
N GLY A 260 6.12 -20.57 -9.08
CA GLY A 260 5.72 -21.76 -9.82
C GLY A 260 4.60 -21.49 -10.82
N ASN A 261 3.59 -20.72 -10.39
CA ASN A 261 2.50 -20.29 -11.27
C ASN A 261 2.97 -19.36 -12.38
N ALA A 262 3.84 -18.37 -12.07
CA ALA A 262 4.39 -17.47 -13.08
C ALA A 262 5.20 -18.22 -14.16
N TYR A 263 6.05 -19.17 -13.76
CA TYR A 263 6.76 -20.00 -14.72
C TYR A 263 5.82 -20.85 -15.57
N THR A 264 4.72 -21.35 -14.98
CA THR A 264 3.72 -22.10 -15.75
C THR A 264 3.07 -21.24 -16.82
N LYS A 265 2.66 -20.02 -16.44
CA LYS A 265 2.04 -19.07 -17.38
C LYS A 265 2.97 -18.62 -18.52
N LEU A 266 4.26 -18.73 -18.31
CA LEU A 266 5.31 -18.46 -19.31
C LEU A 266 5.76 -19.71 -20.08
N ASP A 267 5.03 -20.83 -19.97
CA ASP A 267 5.38 -22.13 -20.56
C ASP A 267 6.77 -22.65 -20.16
N ASN A 268 7.36 -22.10 -19.09
CA ASN A 268 8.64 -22.56 -18.57
C ASN A 268 8.43 -23.74 -17.63
N THR A 269 7.98 -24.85 -18.24
CA THR A 269 7.59 -26.07 -17.51
C THR A 269 8.71 -26.61 -16.62
N LYS A 270 9.98 -26.54 -17.08
CA LYS A 270 11.11 -27.05 -16.30
C LYS A 270 11.26 -26.31 -14.98
N LYS A 271 11.30 -24.98 -15.00
CA LYS A 271 11.42 -24.16 -13.77
C LYS A 271 10.18 -24.29 -12.90
N SER A 272 8.98 -24.38 -13.49
CA SER A 272 7.73 -24.62 -12.78
C SER A 272 7.79 -25.98 -12.01
N GLU A 273 8.23 -27.05 -12.67
CA GLU A 273 8.41 -28.37 -12.03
C GLU A 273 9.41 -28.34 -10.87
N GLU A 274 10.55 -27.64 -11.02
CA GLU A 274 11.55 -27.49 -9.98
C GLU A 274 10.95 -26.82 -8.73
N VAL A 275 10.16 -25.75 -8.92
CA VAL A 275 9.53 -25.01 -7.82
C VAL A 275 8.44 -25.83 -7.13
N PHE A 276 7.52 -26.46 -7.89
CA PHE A 276 6.48 -27.28 -7.28
C PHE A 276 7.03 -28.54 -6.62
N SER A 277 8.10 -29.13 -7.17
CA SER A 277 8.80 -30.24 -6.50
C SER A 277 9.39 -29.82 -5.15
N LYS A 278 9.89 -28.56 -5.05
CA LYS A 278 10.36 -28.03 -3.78
C LYS A 278 9.19 -27.82 -2.79
N LEU A 279 8.06 -27.25 -3.23
CA LEU A 279 6.86 -27.06 -2.42
C LEU A 279 6.36 -28.40 -1.83
N ILE A 280 6.26 -29.45 -2.66
CA ILE A 280 5.85 -30.77 -2.22
C ILE A 280 6.82 -31.39 -1.20
N LYS A 281 8.13 -31.11 -1.33
CA LYS A 281 9.11 -31.57 -0.35
C LYS A 281 9.00 -30.84 0.99
N LEU A 282 8.65 -29.55 0.96
CA LEU A 282 8.47 -28.74 2.18
C LEU A 282 7.19 -29.17 2.93
N GLU A 283 6.11 -29.39 2.19
CA GLU A 283 4.80 -29.73 2.76
C GLU A 283 4.15 -30.89 1.99
N PRO A 284 4.60 -32.15 2.20
CA PRO A 284 4.17 -33.30 1.41
C PRO A 284 2.69 -33.70 1.60
N GLU A 285 2.08 -33.27 2.70
CA GLU A 285 0.66 -33.52 3.00
C GLU A 285 -0.26 -32.37 2.59
N ASN A 286 0.30 -31.28 2.03
CA ASN A 286 -0.50 -30.15 1.59
C ASN A 286 -1.13 -30.45 0.21
N LYS A 287 -2.42 -30.77 0.22
CA LYS A 287 -3.21 -31.09 -1.00
C LYS A 287 -3.15 -30.00 -2.06
N ASP A 288 -3.03 -28.73 -1.64
CA ASP A 288 -3.09 -27.59 -2.54
C ASP A 288 -1.83 -27.51 -3.44
N HIS A 289 -0.67 -27.94 -2.96
CA HIS A 289 0.54 -28.01 -3.78
C HIS A 289 0.41 -28.98 -4.95
N TYR A 290 -0.19 -30.14 -4.71
CA TYR A 290 -0.48 -31.10 -5.76
C TYR A 290 -1.55 -30.59 -6.73
N PHE A 291 -2.57 -29.92 -6.22
CA PHE A 291 -3.63 -29.35 -7.06
C PHE A 291 -3.09 -28.27 -7.99
N TYR A 292 -2.35 -27.28 -7.47
CA TYR A 292 -1.76 -26.22 -8.29
C TYR A 292 -0.71 -26.75 -9.25
N TYR A 293 0.08 -27.73 -8.82
CA TYR A 293 1.02 -28.40 -9.73
C TYR A 293 0.29 -29.15 -10.84
N GLY A 294 -0.80 -29.83 -10.52
CA GLY A 294 -1.66 -30.47 -11.51
C GLY A 294 -2.21 -29.47 -12.54
N LYS A 295 -2.65 -28.29 -12.09
CA LYS A 295 -3.08 -27.21 -12.99
C LYS A 295 -1.95 -26.71 -13.87
N ALA A 296 -0.78 -26.51 -13.31
CA ALA A 296 0.42 -26.12 -14.04
C ALA A 296 0.75 -27.10 -15.17
N LEU A 297 0.74 -28.38 -14.86
CA LEU A 297 0.99 -29.45 -15.83
C LEU A 297 -0.12 -29.55 -16.90
N MET A 298 -1.37 -29.31 -16.51
CA MET A 298 -2.51 -29.24 -17.41
C MET A 298 -2.33 -28.12 -18.44
N ASP A 299 -2.01 -26.91 -17.98
CA ASP A 299 -1.80 -25.72 -18.83
C ASP A 299 -0.61 -25.97 -19.79
N ALA A 300 0.41 -26.73 -19.36
CA ALA A 300 1.54 -27.15 -20.19
C ALA A 300 1.26 -28.36 -21.11
N GLY A 301 0.00 -28.86 -21.17
CA GLY A 301 -0.38 -30.02 -21.98
C GLY A 301 0.13 -31.37 -21.47
N LYS A 302 0.76 -31.42 -20.29
CA LYS A 302 1.30 -32.66 -19.68
C LYS A 302 0.22 -33.42 -18.92
N TYR A 303 -0.84 -33.83 -19.62
CA TYR A 303 -2.08 -34.35 -19.04
C TYR A 303 -1.92 -35.61 -18.18
N SER A 304 -1.03 -36.52 -18.55
CA SER A 304 -0.73 -37.71 -17.76
C SER A 304 -0.19 -37.40 -16.38
N GLN A 305 0.77 -36.47 -16.34
CA GLN A 305 1.37 -36.01 -15.08
C GLN A 305 0.38 -35.16 -14.27
N ALA A 306 -0.39 -34.27 -14.92
CA ALA A 306 -1.43 -33.47 -14.30
C ALA A 306 -2.46 -34.38 -13.57
N ARG A 307 -2.92 -35.42 -14.22
CA ARG A 307 -3.82 -36.42 -13.61
C ARG A 307 -3.24 -37.03 -12.34
N THR A 308 -1.96 -37.39 -12.35
CA THR A 308 -1.31 -38.00 -11.18
C THR A 308 -1.35 -37.01 -10.00
N GLN A 309 -1.09 -35.71 -10.23
CA GLN A 309 -1.14 -34.70 -9.18
C GLN A 309 -2.57 -34.44 -8.70
N PHE A 310 -3.56 -34.37 -9.59
CA PHE A 310 -4.97 -34.23 -9.21
C PHE A 310 -5.48 -35.38 -8.37
N LEU A 311 -5.13 -36.62 -8.71
CA LEU A 311 -5.51 -37.79 -7.92
C LEU A 311 -4.88 -37.73 -6.50
N LYS A 312 -3.62 -37.33 -6.40
CA LYS A 312 -2.96 -37.16 -5.10
C LYS A 312 -3.57 -36.02 -4.28
N ALA A 313 -3.93 -34.91 -4.92
CA ALA A 313 -4.63 -33.82 -4.27
C ALA A 313 -5.99 -34.22 -3.72
N SER A 314 -6.76 -35.02 -4.51
CA SER A 314 -8.06 -35.55 -4.07
C SER A 314 -7.92 -36.52 -2.88
N GLU A 315 -6.91 -37.39 -2.91
CA GLU A 315 -6.61 -38.34 -1.82
C GLU A 315 -6.30 -37.57 -0.51
N LEU A 316 -5.33 -36.64 -0.55
CA LEU A 316 -4.94 -35.84 0.60
C LEU A 316 -6.06 -34.92 1.12
N GLY A 317 -6.96 -34.52 0.25
CA GLY A 317 -8.14 -33.73 0.58
C GLY A 317 -9.33 -34.51 1.09
N ASN A 318 -9.15 -35.79 1.53
CA ASN A 318 -10.24 -36.66 1.98
C ASN A 318 -11.39 -36.79 0.95
N ASN A 319 -11.04 -37.15 -0.26
CA ASN A 319 -11.95 -37.23 -1.42
C ASN A 319 -12.41 -35.82 -1.87
N TRP A 320 -11.50 -34.88 -1.93
CA TRP A 320 -11.79 -33.55 -2.48
C TRP A 320 -12.23 -33.64 -3.96
N ALA A 321 -13.44 -33.17 -4.25
CA ALA A 321 -14.10 -33.32 -5.53
C ALA A 321 -13.46 -32.50 -6.68
N LEU A 322 -12.97 -31.32 -6.40
CA LEU A 322 -12.48 -30.40 -7.42
C LEU A 322 -11.32 -30.98 -8.26
N PRO A 323 -10.30 -31.65 -7.71
CA PRO A 323 -9.29 -32.33 -8.52
C PRO A 323 -9.85 -33.40 -9.44
N ILE A 324 -10.93 -34.13 -9.03
CA ILE A 324 -11.59 -35.13 -9.87
C ILE A 324 -12.34 -34.45 -11.02
N PHE A 325 -12.95 -33.30 -10.79
CA PHE A 325 -13.48 -32.44 -11.87
C PHE A 325 -12.40 -32.15 -12.90
N TYR A 326 -11.22 -31.71 -12.46
CA TYR A 326 -10.12 -31.43 -13.37
C TYR A 326 -9.58 -32.68 -14.09
N GLU A 327 -9.61 -33.85 -13.46
CA GLU A 327 -9.34 -35.11 -14.17
C GLU A 327 -10.33 -35.33 -15.34
N GLY A 328 -11.62 -35.06 -15.12
CA GLY A 328 -12.63 -35.09 -16.19
C GLY A 328 -12.35 -34.10 -17.30
N PHE A 329 -11.88 -32.91 -16.93
CA PHE A 329 -11.52 -31.85 -17.88
C PHE A 329 -10.31 -32.25 -18.76
N LEU A 330 -9.28 -32.91 -18.19
CA LEU A 330 -8.18 -33.46 -18.98
C LEU A 330 -8.65 -34.44 -20.07
N TYR A 331 -9.60 -35.35 -19.72
CA TYR A 331 -10.16 -36.24 -20.72
C TYR A 331 -10.92 -35.50 -21.79
N GLU A 332 -11.78 -34.57 -21.41
CA GLU A 332 -12.54 -33.75 -22.35
C GLU A 332 -11.64 -32.99 -23.35
N GLN A 333 -10.61 -32.35 -22.87
CA GLN A 333 -9.61 -31.67 -23.74
C GLN A 333 -8.90 -32.62 -24.70
N SER A 334 -8.67 -33.84 -24.26
CA SER A 334 -7.99 -34.87 -25.07
C SER A 334 -8.89 -35.48 -26.16
N ALA A 335 -10.21 -35.33 -26.05
CA ALA A 335 -11.15 -35.88 -27.02
C ALA A 335 -10.94 -35.37 -28.45
N ASN A 336 -10.44 -34.16 -28.60
CA ASN A 336 -10.17 -33.59 -29.93
C ASN A 336 -9.08 -34.30 -30.72
N SER A 337 -8.26 -35.15 -30.05
CA SER A 337 -7.24 -35.97 -30.71
C SER A 337 -7.84 -37.27 -31.31
N CYS A 338 -9.11 -37.53 -31.05
CA CYS A 338 -9.79 -38.73 -31.51
C CYS A 338 -10.76 -38.43 -32.65
N SER A 339 -11.05 -39.46 -33.47
CA SER A 339 -12.04 -39.36 -34.54
C SER A 339 -13.37 -40.00 -34.17
N ASP A 340 -14.45 -39.48 -34.73
CA ASP A 340 -15.79 -40.07 -34.71
C ASP A 340 -16.23 -40.70 -33.37
N PHE A 341 -16.43 -42.02 -33.38
CA PHE A 341 -16.94 -42.76 -32.24
C PHE A 341 -16.00 -42.78 -31.04
N ASP A 342 -14.68 -42.84 -31.30
CA ASP A 342 -13.68 -42.84 -30.24
C ASP A 342 -13.72 -41.52 -29.45
N ARG A 343 -13.96 -40.40 -30.13
CA ARG A 343 -14.17 -39.09 -29.49
C ARG A 343 -15.36 -39.12 -28.55
N LYS A 344 -16.49 -39.73 -28.99
CA LYS A 344 -17.68 -39.89 -28.14
C LYS A 344 -17.39 -40.74 -26.90
N LEU A 345 -16.54 -41.80 -27.02
CA LEU A 345 -16.11 -42.60 -25.87
C LEU A 345 -15.29 -41.79 -24.88
N VAL A 346 -14.41 -40.92 -25.35
CA VAL A 346 -13.61 -40.04 -24.47
C VAL A 346 -14.51 -39.02 -23.77
N TYR A 347 -15.48 -38.42 -24.46
CA TYR A 347 -16.49 -37.57 -23.83
C TYR A 347 -17.35 -38.31 -22.79
N LEU A 348 -17.68 -39.57 -23.04
CA LEU A 348 -18.40 -40.38 -22.07
C LEU A 348 -17.55 -40.62 -20.82
N LEU A 349 -16.24 -40.90 -20.97
CA LEU A 349 -15.32 -41.04 -19.83
C LEU A 349 -15.24 -39.73 -19.03
N ALA A 350 -15.11 -38.58 -19.71
CA ALA A 350 -15.13 -37.26 -19.07
C ALA A 350 -16.42 -37.03 -18.30
N GLN A 351 -17.59 -37.30 -18.92
CA GLN A 351 -18.89 -37.14 -18.29
C GLN A 351 -19.04 -38.05 -17.05
N GLN A 352 -18.58 -39.30 -17.11
CA GLN A 352 -18.60 -40.25 -15.97
C GLN A 352 -17.69 -39.72 -14.84
N THR A 353 -16.56 -39.11 -15.18
CA THR A 353 -15.63 -38.52 -14.19
C THR A 353 -16.23 -37.28 -13.54
N TYR A 354 -16.92 -36.43 -14.31
CA TYR A 354 -17.66 -35.28 -13.74
C TYR A 354 -18.79 -35.73 -12.82
N ARG A 355 -19.53 -36.83 -13.17
CA ARG A 355 -20.54 -37.39 -12.28
C ARG A 355 -19.91 -37.94 -10.99
N LYS A 356 -18.72 -38.55 -11.06
CA LYS A 356 -17.98 -38.95 -9.87
C LYS A 356 -17.64 -37.73 -8.98
N ALA A 357 -17.15 -36.65 -9.54
CA ALA A 357 -16.88 -35.43 -8.79
C ALA A 357 -18.14 -34.84 -8.17
N LEU A 358 -19.27 -34.82 -8.90
CA LEU A 358 -20.56 -34.34 -8.42
C LEU A 358 -21.13 -35.19 -7.29
N ASN A 359 -20.89 -36.52 -7.32
CA ASN A 359 -21.29 -37.42 -6.23
C ASN A 359 -20.46 -37.19 -4.96
N MET A 360 -19.21 -36.72 -5.10
CA MET A 360 -18.34 -36.35 -3.97
C MET A 360 -18.73 -34.99 -3.39
N ASP A 361 -19.09 -34.02 -4.24
CA ASP A 361 -19.62 -32.70 -3.86
C ASP A 361 -20.82 -32.32 -4.73
N PRO A 362 -22.07 -32.49 -4.19
CA PRO A 362 -23.30 -32.15 -4.91
C PRO A 362 -23.45 -30.65 -5.27
N ASN A 363 -22.64 -29.76 -4.68
CA ASN A 363 -22.67 -28.33 -4.95
C ASN A 363 -21.68 -27.89 -6.04
N LEU A 364 -20.93 -28.82 -6.63
CA LEU A 364 -19.98 -28.53 -7.71
C LEU A 364 -20.74 -28.27 -9.01
N ASN A 365 -21.19 -27.01 -9.18
CA ASN A 365 -22.03 -26.60 -10.32
C ASN A 365 -21.28 -26.73 -11.65
N GLU A 366 -19.98 -26.49 -11.68
CA GLU A 366 -19.14 -26.66 -12.86
C GLU A 366 -19.23 -28.11 -13.41
N ALA A 367 -19.29 -29.12 -12.53
CA ALA A 367 -19.47 -30.49 -12.94
C ALA A 367 -20.85 -30.73 -13.56
N LYS A 368 -21.92 -30.12 -13.01
CA LYS A 368 -23.29 -30.22 -13.59
C LYS A 368 -23.32 -29.60 -14.99
N ASP A 369 -22.73 -28.43 -15.15
CA ASP A 369 -22.71 -27.74 -16.43
C ASP A 369 -21.96 -28.53 -17.49
N ARG A 370 -20.80 -29.12 -17.14
CA ARG A 370 -20.06 -29.98 -18.08
C ARG A 370 -20.79 -31.26 -18.41
N ILE A 371 -21.45 -31.92 -17.45
CA ILE A 371 -22.28 -33.11 -17.70
C ILE A 371 -23.38 -32.79 -18.71
N ASN A 372 -24.08 -31.66 -18.56
CA ASN A 372 -25.14 -31.22 -19.46
C ASN A 372 -24.58 -30.88 -20.85
N ALA A 373 -23.47 -30.17 -20.94
CA ALA A 373 -22.83 -29.84 -22.22
C ALA A 373 -22.42 -31.09 -23.03
N LEU A 374 -21.97 -32.14 -22.33
CA LEU A 374 -21.55 -33.37 -22.99
C LEU A 374 -22.71 -34.34 -23.30
N SER A 375 -23.94 -34.08 -22.86
CA SER A 375 -25.05 -35.00 -23.01
C SER A 375 -25.40 -35.33 -24.48
N GLY A 376 -25.20 -34.38 -25.38
CA GLY A 376 -25.48 -34.54 -26.83
C GLY A 376 -24.32 -35.12 -27.67
N VAL A 377 -23.14 -35.28 -27.05
CA VAL A 377 -21.93 -35.70 -27.79
C VAL A 377 -21.33 -37.03 -27.31
N VAL A 378 -21.96 -37.67 -26.36
CA VAL A 378 -21.62 -39.05 -25.93
C VAL A 378 -22.26 -40.09 -26.85
N PRO A 379 -21.85 -41.39 -26.81
CA PRO A 379 -22.44 -42.45 -27.63
C PRO A 379 -23.97 -42.59 -27.37
N THR A 380 -24.76 -42.62 -28.43
CA THR A 380 -26.18 -42.88 -28.39
C THR A 380 -26.50 -44.39 -28.53
N LYS A 381 -27.73 -44.77 -28.22
CA LYS A 381 -28.17 -46.16 -28.45
C LYS A 381 -28.07 -46.57 -29.93
N GLU A 382 -28.28 -45.62 -30.84
CA GLU A 382 -28.12 -45.83 -32.29
C GLU A 382 -26.65 -46.07 -32.66
N ASP A 383 -25.73 -45.27 -32.09
CA ASP A 383 -24.28 -45.47 -32.30
C ASP A 383 -23.86 -46.88 -31.87
N LEU A 384 -24.39 -47.37 -30.74
CA LEU A 384 -24.08 -48.73 -30.25
C LEU A 384 -24.70 -49.81 -31.12
N PHE A 385 -25.97 -49.63 -31.54
CA PHE A 385 -26.67 -50.56 -32.39
C PHE A 385 -25.96 -50.78 -33.72
N PHE A 386 -25.62 -49.73 -34.44
CA PHE A 386 -24.93 -49.83 -35.73
C PHE A 386 -23.51 -50.44 -35.64
N ARG A 387 -22.93 -50.52 -34.43
CA ARG A 387 -21.61 -51.08 -34.18
C ARG A 387 -21.70 -52.50 -33.53
N ASN A 388 -22.91 -53.03 -33.35
CA ASN A 388 -23.16 -54.27 -32.62
C ASN A 388 -22.56 -54.29 -31.19
N ILE A 389 -22.56 -53.16 -30.50
CA ILE A 389 -22.05 -53.03 -29.14
C ILE A 389 -23.24 -53.14 -28.17
N LYS A 390 -23.13 -54.06 -27.20
CA LYS A 390 -24.15 -54.24 -26.17
C LYS A 390 -23.98 -53.20 -25.07
N SER A 391 -25.11 -52.73 -24.52
CA SER A 391 -25.09 -51.93 -23.28
C SER A 391 -24.36 -52.70 -22.18
N GLY A 392 -23.56 -52.02 -21.35
CA GLY A 392 -22.71 -52.64 -20.33
C GLY A 392 -21.33 -53.08 -20.84
N THR A 393 -21.04 -52.96 -22.16
CA THR A 393 -19.71 -53.28 -22.69
C THR A 393 -18.67 -52.25 -22.24
N SER A 394 -17.53 -52.73 -21.76
CA SER A 394 -16.36 -51.91 -21.43
C SER A 394 -15.45 -51.80 -22.66
N ILE A 395 -15.22 -50.56 -23.13
CA ILE A 395 -14.46 -50.29 -24.33
C ILE A 395 -13.18 -49.52 -23.94
N PRO A 396 -11.98 -50.01 -24.32
CA PRO A 396 -10.74 -49.32 -24.04
C PRO A 396 -10.61 -48.02 -24.87
N ILE A 397 -10.13 -46.98 -24.25
CA ILE A 397 -9.75 -45.74 -24.96
C ILE A 397 -8.33 -45.89 -25.49
N THR A 398 -8.21 -46.00 -26.80
CA THR A 398 -6.92 -46.26 -27.49
C THR A 398 -6.40 -45.04 -28.27
N CYS A 399 -7.29 -44.13 -28.67
CA CYS A 399 -6.94 -42.94 -29.45
C CYS A 399 -6.13 -41.89 -28.68
N VAL A 400 -6.10 -41.98 -27.36
CA VAL A 400 -5.31 -41.11 -26.45
C VAL A 400 -4.48 -41.97 -25.51
N GLY A 401 -3.24 -42.24 -25.86
CA GLY A 401 -2.41 -43.24 -25.18
C GLY A 401 -2.18 -42.98 -23.67
N TRP A 402 -2.19 -41.73 -23.22
CA TRP A 402 -1.99 -41.43 -21.80
C TRP A 402 -3.19 -41.77 -20.91
N ILE A 403 -4.39 -41.88 -21.45
CA ILE A 403 -5.61 -42.17 -20.67
C ILE A 403 -5.52 -43.54 -20.04
N GLY A 404 -5.19 -44.58 -20.81
CA GLY A 404 -4.98 -45.94 -20.32
C GLY A 404 -6.18 -46.52 -19.54
N ARG A 405 -7.42 -46.14 -19.92
CA ARG A 405 -8.67 -46.56 -19.25
C ARG A 405 -9.68 -47.03 -20.26
N SER A 406 -10.64 -47.79 -19.76
CA SER A 406 -11.83 -48.19 -20.50
C SER A 406 -13.05 -47.44 -19.99
N VAL A 407 -14.04 -47.23 -20.85
CA VAL A 407 -15.32 -46.63 -20.51
C VAL A 407 -16.44 -47.62 -20.74
N THR A 408 -17.43 -47.68 -19.83
CA THR A 408 -18.60 -48.54 -19.95
C THR A 408 -19.73 -47.79 -20.64
N VAL A 409 -20.21 -48.31 -21.79
CA VAL A 409 -21.32 -47.71 -22.53
C VAL A 409 -22.66 -48.22 -21.99
N GLN A 410 -23.72 -47.36 -22.03
CA GLN A 410 -25.02 -47.63 -21.45
C GLN A 410 -26.12 -47.57 -22.49
#